data_e915ce1645368d05bf53016c71071085
#
_entry.id   e915ce1645368d05bf53016c71071085
#
_cell.length_a   1.000
_cell.length_b   1.000
_cell.length_c   1.000
_cell.angle_alpha   90.00
_cell.angle_beta   90.00
_cell.angle_gamma   90.00
#
_symmetry.space_group_name_H-M   'P 1'
#
loop_
_entity.id
_entity.type
_entity.pdbx_description
1 polymer ?
#
loop_
_entity_poly.entity_id
_entity_poly.type
_entity_poly.pdbx_seq_one_letter_code
_entity_poly.pdbx_strand_id
1 'polypeptide(L)'
;VNTVLTGKTSRGYNTDDPGFEQMLRYFGMNPDGRPVFILGSGGAMHACRNAVRRMGARETWVVSRNPKHADEISYDDFYARFPDMGGLIVNTTPAGMYPRVEGCPIDTAHLTSIVARADGVADIIFNPAETVLTAAAKRAGTPACTGLYMLIAQAVEAESIWQGCSMPPNLAETLMKELHLL
;
A
#
# COMPACT_ATOMS: atom_id res chain seq x y z
N VAL A 1 4.19 1.89 -15.66
CA VAL A 1 5.58 1.52 -15.99
C VAL A 1 6.53 2.36 -15.17
N ASN A 2 7.37 1.73 -14.36
CA ASN A 2 8.43 2.38 -13.59
C ASN A 2 9.83 1.81 -13.93
N THR A 3 9.89 0.66 -14.63
CA THR A 3 11.12 -0.02 -15.04
C THR A 3 11.10 -0.28 -16.54
N VAL A 4 12.17 0.03 -17.25
CA VAL A 4 12.30 -0.18 -18.69
C VAL A 4 13.57 -0.98 -18.99
N LEU A 5 13.39 -2.10 -19.69
CA LEU A 5 14.50 -2.85 -20.27
C LEU A 5 14.67 -2.40 -21.74
N THR A 6 15.82 -1.82 -22.06
CA THR A 6 16.13 -1.34 -23.40
C THR A 6 16.90 -2.40 -24.20
N GLY A 7 16.61 -2.51 -25.49
CA GLY A 7 17.24 -3.46 -26.41
C GLY A 7 16.78 -3.21 -27.85
N LYS A 8 16.78 -4.25 -28.69
CA LYS A 8 16.21 -4.15 -30.06
C LYS A 8 14.73 -3.76 -30.03
N THR A 9 14.01 -4.19 -29.01
CA THR A 9 12.66 -3.74 -28.62
C THR A 9 12.71 -3.40 -27.15
N SER A 10 12.17 -2.21 -26.79
CA SER A 10 12.05 -1.81 -25.38
C SER A 10 10.83 -2.48 -24.75
N ARG A 11 10.97 -2.94 -23.49
CA ARG A 11 9.88 -3.50 -22.69
C ARG A 11 9.73 -2.70 -21.39
N GLY A 12 8.49 -2.35 -21.07
CA GLY A 12 8.15 -1.68 -19.83
C GLY A 12 7.56 -2.66 -18.80
N TYR A 13 7.92 -2.46 -17.54
CA TYR A 13 7.45 -3.24 -16.39
C TYR A 13 6.93 -2.30 -15.30
N ASN A 14 6.13 -2.85 -14.39
CA ASN A 14 5.74 -2.17 -13.17
C ASN A 14 6.14 -3.02 -11.98
N THR A 15 7.16 -2.58 -11.24
CA THR A 15 7.70 -3.29 -10.07
C THR A 15 7.03 -2.87 -8.76
N ASP A 16 6.16 -1.84 -8.77
CA ASP A 16 5.38 -1.43 -7.60
C ASP A 16 4.41 -2.52 -7.15
N ASP A 17 3.78 -3.20 -8.11
CA ASP A 17 2.82 -4.28 -7.87
C ASP A 17 3.46 -5.46 -7.07
N PRO A 18 4.54 -6.13 -7.55
CA PRO A 18 5.21 -7.16 -6.76
C PRO A 18 5.86 -6.60 -5.48
N GLY A 19 6.36 -5.37 -5.49
CA GLY A 19 6.92 -4.72 -4.30
C GLY A 19 5.89 -4.53 -3.19
N PHE A 20 4.67 -4.11 -3.55
CA PHE A 20 3.57 -3.97 -2.60
C PHE A 20 3.09 -5.33 -2.07
N GLU A 21 2.98 -6.35 -2.91
CA GLU A 21 2.66 -7.71 -2.48
C GLU A 21 3.68 -8.25 -1.48
N GLN A 22 4.98 -8.09 -1.74
CA GLN A 22 6.05 -8.49 -0.83
C GLN A 22 5.95 -7.74 0.52
N MET A 23 5.65 -6.43 0.50
CA MET A 23 5.43 -5.64 1.70
C MET A 23 4.29 -6.20 2.56
N LEU A 24 3.13 -6.48 1.97
CA LEU A 24 2.00 -7.05 2.70
C LEU A 24 2.35 -8.41 3.32
N ARG A 25 3.03 -9.29 2.58
CA ARG A 25 3.47 -10.59 3.07
C ARG A 25 4.45 -10.46 4.23
N TYR A 26 5.43 -9.56 4.13
CA TYR A 26 6.42 -9.33 5.16
C TYR A 26 5.80 -8.87 6.49
N PHE A 27 4.84 -7.96 6.43
CA PHE A 27 4.14 -7.47 7.62
C PHE A 27 2.93 -8.34 8.04
N GLY A 28 2.75 -9.52 7.45
CA GLY A 28 1.69 -10.46 7.81
C GLY A 28 0.27 -9.98 7.48
N MET A 29 0.13 -9.02 6.56
CA MET A 29 -1.15 -8.49 6.13
C MET A 29 -1.69 -9.32 4.97
N ASN A 30 -2.67 -10.19 5.25
CA ASN A 30 -3.26 -11.05 4.23
C ASN A 30 -4.65 -10.54 3.80
N PRO A 31 -4.83 -10.09 2.54
CA PRO A 31 -6.11 -9.63 2.02
C PRO A 31 -7.05 -10.77 1.59
N ASP A 32 -6.61 -12.04 1.60
CA ASP A 32 -7.41 -13.17 1.12
C ASP A 32 -8.76 -13.28 1.84
N GLY A 33 -9.83 -13.34 1.05
CA GLY A 33 -11.21 -13.39 1.53
C GLY A 33 -11.73 -12.13 2.22
N ARG A 34 -10.94 -11.05 2.30
CA ARG A 34 -11.26 -9.81 3.02
C ARG A 34 -11.55 -8.65 2.07
N PRO A 35 -12.36 -7.67 2.49
CA PRO A 35 -12.48 -6.42 1.76
C PRO A 35 -11.21 -5.58 1.91
N VAL A 36 -10.87 -4.84 0.85
CA VAL A 36 -9.73 -3.91 0.84
C VAL A 36 -10.21 -2.53 0.39
N PHE A 37 -9.92 -1.52 1.19
CA PHE A 37 -10.22 -0.12 0.87
C PHE A 37 -8.91 0.62 0.54
N ILE A 38 -8.79 1.05 -0.72
CA ILE A 38 -7.63 1.78 -1.22
C ILE A 38 -7.97 3.26 -1.25
N LEU A 39 -7.35 4.03 -0.38
CA LEU A 39 -7.55 5.48 -0.30
C LEU A 39 -6.72 6.16 -1.41
N GLY A 40 -7.40 6.87 -2.30
CA GLY A 40 -6.81 7.57 -3.44
C GLY A 40 -6.96 6.82 -4.76
N SER A 41 -7.17 7.59 -5.84
CA SER A 41 -7.38 7.10 -7.22
C SER A 41 -6.23 7.48 -8.17
N GLY A 42 -5.02 7.68 -7.63
CA GLY A 42 -3.80 8.03 -8.38
C GLY A 42 -3.11 6.81 -9.01
N GLY A 43 -1.95 7.03 -9.64
CA GLY A 43 -1.20 5.97 -10.34
C GLY A 43 -0.83 4.77 -9.49
N ALA A 44 -0.39 4.99 -8.24
CA ALA A 44 0.00 3.91 -7.34
C ALA A 44 -1.17 2.99 -6.93
N MET A 45 -2.40 3.52 -6.91
CA MET A 45 -3.61 2.74 -6.64
C MET A 45 -3.71 1.50 -7.56
N HIS A 46 -3.36 1.65 -8.84
CA HIS A 46 -3.48 0.54 -9.80
C HIS A 46 -2.57 -0.65 -9.42
N ALA A 47 -1.33 -0.38 -9.01
CA ALA A 47 -0.40 -1.41 -8.57
C ALA A 47 -0.91 -2.10 -7.30
N CYS A 48 -1.30 -1.32 -6.28
CA CYS A 48 -1.84 -1.86 -5.04
C CYS A 48 -3.11 -2.69 -5.27
N ARG A 49 -4.03 -2.20 -6.12
CA ARG A 49 -5.27 -2.91 -6.45
C ARG A 49 -5.01 -4.24 -7.15
N ASN A 50 -4.08 -4.26 -8.11
CA ASN A 50 -3.72 -5.49 -8.81
C ASN A 50 -3.11 -6.51 -7.84
N ALA A 51 -2.21 -6.07 -6.95
CA ALA A 51 -1.59 -6.94 -5.95
C ALA A 51 -2.63 -7.57 -5.01
N VAL A 52 -3.51 -6.77 -4.39
CA VAL A 52 -4.50 -7.32 -3.45
C VAL A 52 -5.52 -8.23 -4.13
N ARG A 53 -5.93 -7.94 -5.37
CA ARG A 53 -6.80 -8.82 -6.16
C ARG A 53 -6.13 -10.16 -6.47
N ARG A 54 -4.88 -10.15 -6.84
CA ARG A 54 -4.08 -11.38 -7.06
C ARG A 54 -3.89 -12.18 -5.77
N MET A 55 -3.79 -11.48 -4.62
CA MET A 55 -3.72 -12.11 -3.30
C MET A 55 -5.07 -12.60 -2.75
N GLY A 56 -6.15 -12.52 -3.53
CA GLY A 56 -7.46 -13.09 -3.16
C GLY A 56 -8.40 -12.16 -2.40
N ALA A 57 -8.20 -10.84 -2.45
CA ALA A 57 -9.14 -9.88 -1.85
C ALA A 57 -10.57 -10.13 -2.35
N ARG A 58 -11.54 -10.27 -1.40
CA ARG A 58 -12.95 -10.53 -1.73
C ARG A 58 -13.58 -9.38 -2.50
N GLU A 59 -13.30 -8.18 -2.06
CA GLU A 59 -13.78 -6.93 -2.65
C GLU A 59 -12.67 -5.89 -2.57
N THR A 60 -12.60 -5.02 -3.57
CA THR A 60 -11.62 -3.93 -3.59
C THR A 60 -12.33 -2.63 -3.94
N TRP A 61 -12.39 -1.71 -2.99
CA TRP A 61 -13.00 -0.40 -3.14
C TRP A 61 -11.92 0.68 -3.22
N VAL A 62 -12.03 1.55 -4.21
CA VAL A 62 -11.18 2.75 -4.32
C VAL A 62 -11.92 3.93 -3.71
N VAL A 63 -11.37 4.50 -2.66
CA VAL A 63 -11.96 5.66 -1.98
C VAL A 63 -11.41 6.94 -2.62
N SER A 64 -12.29 7.72 -3.23
CA SER A 64 -11.94 8.91 -3.98
C SER A 64 -12.80 10.11 -3.58
N ARG A 65 -12.23 11.31 -3.65
CA ARG A 65 -12.97 12.56 -3.47
C ARG A 65 -13.99 12.81 -4.59
N ASN A 66 -13.74 12.24 -5.77
CA ASN A 66 -14.59 12.33 -6.95
C ASN A 66 -14.68 10.97 -7.62
N PRO A 67 -15.51 10.04 -7.13
CA PRO A 67 -15.70 8.73 -7.74
C PRO A 67 -16.17 8.85 -9.20
N LYS A 68 -15.53 8.08 -10.10
CA LYS A 68 -15.82 8.09 -11.54
C LYS A 68 -16.17 6.72 -12.10
N HIS A 69 -15.85 5.66 -11.36
CA HIS A 69 -15.99 4.28 -11.78
C HIS A 69 -16.84 3.50 -10.78
N ALA A 70 -17.41 2.39 -11.20
CA ALA A 70 -18.34 1.59 -10.37
C ALA A 70 -17.67 0.96 -9.12
N ASP A 71 -16.35 0.80 -9.13
CA ASP A 71 -15.54 0.31 -8.00
C ASP A 71 -14.93 1.45 -7.16
N GLU A 72 -15.30 2.69 -7.45
CA GLU A 72 -14.93 3.86 -6.66
C GLU A 72 -16.10 4.30 -5.77
N ILE A 73 -15.78 4.67 -4.54
CA ILE A 73 -16.74 5.22 -3.57
C ILE A 73 -16.24 6.55 -3.00
N SER A 74 -17.18 7.34 -2.49
CA SER A 74 -16.84 8.57 -1.76
C SER A 74 -16.25 8.26 -0.38
N TYR A 75 -15.64 9.26 0.26
CA TYR A 75 -15.23 9.13 1.66
C TYR A 75 -16.44 8.96 2.59
N ASP A 76 -17.57 9.61 2.31
CA ASP A 76 -18.80 9.46 3.10
C ASP A 76 -19.32 8.00 3.01
N ASP A 77 -19.33 7.42 1.81
CA ASP A 77 -19.68 6.01 1.63
C ASP A 77 -18.69 5.07 2.34
N PHE A 78 -17.40 5.39 2.31
CA PHE A 78 -16.37 4.64 3.03
C PHE A 78 -16.63 4.68 4.54
N TYR A 79 -16.87 5.86 5.11
CA TYR A 79 -17.15 6.01 6.53
C TYR A 79 -18.44 5.30 6.96
N ALA A 80 -19.43 5.25 6.08
CA ALA A 80 -20.70 4.55 6.34
C ALA A 80 -20.55 3.01 6.28
N ARG A 81 -19.78 2.48 5.32
CA ARG A 81 -19.68 1.03 5.05
C ARG A 81 -18.61 0.33 5.90
N PHE A 82 -17.47 0.97 6.09
CA PHE A 82 -16.30 0.34 6.71
C PHE A 82 -16.57 -0.20 8.11
N PRO A 83 -17.33 0.49 9.00
CA PRO A 83 -17.60 -0.02 10.34
C PRO A 83 -18.23 -1.41 10.39
N ASP A 84 -19.00 -1.78 9.37
CA ASP A 84 -19.68 -3.07 9.28
C ASP A 84 -18.87 -4.12 8.51
N MET A 85 -18.04 -3.69 7.56
CA MET A 85 -17.27 -4.56 6.70
C MET A 85 -15.89 -4.91 7.25
N GLY A 86 -15.24 -3.99 7.96
CA GLY A 86 -13.84 -4.10 8.34
C GLY A 86 -12.91 -4.21 7.13
N GLY A 87 -11.74 -4.84 7.30
CA GLY A 87 -10.83 -5.17 6.22
C GLY A 87 -9.52 -4.40 6.24
N LEU A 88 -8.75 -4.51 5.15
CA LEU A 88 -7.46 -3.85 5.00
C LEU A 88 -7.64 -2.43 4.45
N ILE A 89 -6.95 -1.47 5.04
CA ILE A 89 -6.85 -0.10 4.55
C ILE A 89 -5.49 0.09 3.87
N VAL A 90 -5.49 0.61 2.64
CA VAL A 90 -4.28 0.93 1.89
C VAL A 90 -4.29 2.42 1.53
N ASN A 91 -3.34 3.20 2.06
CA ASN A 91 -3.19 4.59 1.66
C ASN A 91 -2.28 4.70 0.43
N THR A 92 -2.84 5.22 -0.66
CA THR A 92 -2.10 5.58 -1.88
C THR A 92 -2.16 7.09 -2.18
N THR A 93 -2.64 7.88 -1.22
CA THR A 93 -2.67 9.36 -1.34
C THR A 93 -1.36 9.96 -0.86
N PRO A 94 -1.04 11.21 -1.21
CA PRO A 94 0.10 11.92 -0.66
C PRO A 94 -0.16 12.54 0.72
N ALA A 95 -1.32 12.28 1.36
CA ALA A 95 -1.65 12.84 2.66
C ALA A 95 -0.79 12.19 3.76
N GLY A 96 0.04 12.97 4.41
CA GLY A 96 1.03 12.52 5.40
C GLY A 96 2.46 12.39 4.85
N MET A 97 2.67 12.63 3.54
CA MET A 97 4.00 12.63 2.94
C MET A 97 4.72 13.96 3.16
N TYR A 98 6.03 13.89 3.38
CA TYR A 98 6.88 15.08 3.41
C TYR A 98 6.66 15.98 2.17
N PRO A 99 6.59 17.33 2.31
CA PRO A 99 6.81 18.11 3.54
C PRO A 99 5.57 18.30 4.44
N ARG A 100 4.37 17.82 4.03
CA ARG A 100 3.11 17.98 4.79
C ARG A 100 2.78 16.73 5.60
N VAL A 101 3.64 16.45 6.57
CA VAL A 101 3.61 15.20 7.35
C VAL A 101 2.42 15.11 8.33
N GLU A 102 1.77 16.23 8.63
CA GLU A 102 0.57 16.33 9.49
C GLU A 102 -0.72 15.86 8.78
N GLY A 103 -0.66 15.66 7.46
CA GLY A 103 -1.81 15.21 6.67
C GLY A 103 -2.24 13.79 7.01
N CYS A 104 -3.54 13.54 6.88
CA CYS A 104 -4.12 12.19 6.99
C CYS A 104 -5.19 12.03 5.91
N PRO A 105 -5.28 10.86 5.23
CA PRO A 105 -6.31 10.64 4.23
C PRO A 105 -7.71 10.41 4.85
N ILE A 106 -7.78 10.10 6.14
CA ILE A 106 -9.03 9.89 6.90
C ILE A 106 -9.25 11.08 7.81
N ASP A 107 -10.47 11.60 7.83
CA ASP A 107 -10.84 12.70 8.70
C ASP A 107 -10.65 12.36 10.18
N THR A 108 -10.19 13.33 10.96
CA THR A 108 -9.90 13.18 12.39
C THR A 108 -11.09 12.61 13.18
N ALA A 109 -12.32 13.00 12.81
CA ALA A 109 -13.54 12.51 13.46
C ALA A 109 -13.75 11.00 13.30
N HIS A 110 -13.25 10.41 12.21
CA HIS A 110 -13.41 8.99 11.87
C HIS A 110 -12.16 8.15 12.10
N LEU A 111 -10.98 8.77 12.18
CA LEU A 111 -9.69 8.09 12.17
C LEU A 111 -9.60 6.99 13.24
N THR A 112 -9.86 7.31 14.49
CA THR A 112 -9.71 6.36 15.60
C THR A 112 -10.65 5.16 15.46
N SER A 113 -11.92 5.39 15.09
CA SER A 113 -12.91 4.32 14.97
C SER A 113 -12.62 3.41 13.75
N ILE A 114 -12.16 3.99 12.65
CA ILE A 114 -11.82 3.26 11.42
C ILE A 114 -10.59 2.37 11.65
N VAL A 115 -9.48 2.93 12.15
CA VAL A 115 -8.25 2.14 12.34
C VAL A 115 -8.41 1.04 13.39
N ALA A 116 -9.21 1.26 14.44
CA ALA A 116 -9.47 0.26 15.47
C ALA A 116 -10.26 -0.96 14.96
N ARG A 117 -10.94 -0.85 13.83
CA ARG A 117 -11.72 -1.93 13.20
C ARG A 117 -11.03 -2.52 11.98
N ALA A 118 -9.91 -1.94 11.54
CA ALA A 118 -9.17 -2.44 10.41
C ALA A 118 -8.41 -3.73 10.77
N ASP A 119 -8.34 -4.66 9.83
CA ASP A 119 -7.48 -5.85 9.93
C ASP A 119 -6.00 -5.51 9.79
N GLY A 120 -5.71 -4.34 9.18
CA GLY A 120 -4.38 -3.79 9.01
C GLY A 120 -4.42 -2.48 8.22
N VAL A 121 -3.36 -1.69 8.34
CA VAL A 121 -3.18 -0.43 7.64
C VAL A 121 -1.83 -0.43 6.91
N ALA A 122 -1.86 -0.42 5.60
CA ALA A 122 -0.68 -0.30 4.74
C ALA A 122 -0.63 1.10 4.12
N ASP A 123 0.39 1.88 4.46
CA ASP A 123 0.62 3.20 3.88
C ASP A 123 1.82 3.12 2.93
N ILE A 124 1.66 3.46 1.64
CA ILE A 124 2.79 3.42 0.69
C ILE A 124 3.76 4.60 0.84
N ILE A 125 3.47 5.55 1.72
CA ILE A 125 4.39 6.64 2.05
C ILE A 125 5.60 6.06 2.79
N PHE A 126 6.81 6.38 2.33
CA PHE A 126 8.06 5.95 2.95
C PHE A 126 8.78 7.07 3.73
N ASN A 127 8.39 8.32 3.51
CA ASN A 127 8.92 9.48 4.23
C ASN A 127 7.76 10.43 4.63
N PRO A 128 7.47 10.57 5.91
CA PRO A 128 8.20 10.09 7.11
C PRO A 128 8.12 8.57 7.32
N ALA A 129 8.98 8.05 8.22
CA ALA A 129 8.97 6.65 8.63
C ALA A 129 7.67 6.23 9.35
N GLU A 130 6.94 7.18 9.92
CA GLU A 130 5.62 6.98 10.53
C GLU A 130 4.70 8.13 10.13
N THR A 131 3.53 7.80 9.54
CA THR A 131 2.50 8.79 9.18
C THR A 131 1.46 8.92 10.30
N VAL A 132 0.65 9.98 10.26
CA VAL A 132 -0.48 10.15 11.20
C VAL A 132 -1.41 8.94 11.17
N LEU A 133 -1.65 8.37 9.99
CA LEU A 133 -2.49 7.20 9.79
C LEU A 133 -1.90 5.95 10.46
N THR A 134 -0.63 5.64 10.21
CA THR A 134 0.02 4.45 10.78
C THR A 134 0.24 4.58 12.28
N ALA A 135 0.55 5.79 12.78
CA ALA A 135 0.62 6.07 14.21
C ALA A 135 -0.73 5.86 14.92
N ALA A 136 -1.83 6.27 14.29
CA ALA A 136 -3.17 6.04 14.83
C ALA A 136 -3.51 4.54 14.89
N ALA A 137 -3.20 3.78 13.83
CA ALA A 137 -3.40 2.34 13.79
C ALA A 137 -2.60 1.61 14.87
N LYS A 138 -1.32 1.93 15.02
CA LYS A 138 -0.46 1.36 16.09
C LYS A 138 -1.01 1.64 17.48
N ARG A 139 -1.48 2.88 17.76
CA ARG A 139 -2.11 3.21 19.04
C ARG A 139 -3.39 2.43 19.30
N ALA A 140 -4.12 2.06 18.27
CA ALA A 140 -5.31 1.21 18.35
C ALA A 140 -4.99 -0.29 18.46
N GLY A 141 -3.71 -0.69 18.38
CA GLY A 141 -3.29 -2.11 18.37
C GLY A 141 -3.47 -2.78 17.01
N THR A 142 -3.76 -2.01 15.96
CA THR A 142 -3.92 -2.51 14.60
C THR A 142 -2.57 -2.62 13.90
N PRO A 143 -2.26 -3.76 13.23
CA PRO A 143 -1.05 -3.89 12.43
C PRO A 143 -0.92 -2.76 11.41
N ALA A 144 0.24 -2.12 11.35
CA ALA A 144 0.46 -1.02 10.42
C ALA A 144 1.89 -1.02 9.87
N CYS A 145 2.04 -0.66 8.59
CA CYS A 145 3.34 -0.49 7.95
C CYS A 145 3.35 0.75 7.04
N THR A 146 4.56 1.24 6.77
CA THR A 146 4.83 2.30 5.79
C THR A 146 5.58 1.77 4.58
N GLY A 147 5.65 2.57 3.51
CA GLY A 147 6.09 2.15 2.18
C GLY A 147 7.58 1.89 2.00
N LEU A 148 8.40 1.98 3.05
CA LEU A 148 9.84 1.81 2.93
C LEU A 148 10.22 0.40 2.43
N TYR A 149 9.55 -0.64 2.95
CA TYR A 149 9.77 -2.00 2.45
C TYR A 149 9.39 -2.14 0.97
N MET A 150 8.23 -1.58 0.57
CA MET A 150 7.80 -1.56 -0.83
C MET A 150 8.83 -0.87 -1.73
N LEU A 151 9.39 0.25 -1.29
CA LEU A 151 10.42 0.99 -2.03
C LEU A 151 11.65 0.13 -2.31
N ILE A 152 12.12 -0.64 -1.34
CA ILE A 152 13.27 -1.54 -1.49
C ILE A 152 12.87 -2.75 -2.32
N ALA A 153 11.76 -3.39 -2.05
CA ALA A 153 11.31 -4.57 -2.76
C ALA A 153 11.11 -4.32 -4.27
N GLN A 154 10.50 -3.17 -4.65
CA GLN A 154 10.33 -2.80 -6.05
C GLN A 154 11.68 -2.54 -6.75
N ALA A 155 12.70 -2.03 -6.01
CA ALA A 155 14.03 -1.84 -6.55
C ALA A 155 14.75 -3.17 -6.78
N VAL A 156 14.62 -4.13 -5.86
CA VAL A 156 15.13 -5.50 -6.02
C VAL A 156 14.49 -6.18 -7.24
N GLU A 157 13.19 -5.98 -7.45
CA GLU A 157 12.49 -6.52 -8.61
C GLU A 157 12.96 -5.86 -9.92
N ALA A 158 13.19 -4.55 -9.92
CA ALA A 158 13.74 -3.84 -11.07
C ALA A 158 15.15 -4.35 -11.42
N GLU A 159 15.99 -4.59 -10.42
CA GLU A 159 17.34 -5.14 -10.60
C GLU A 159 17.27 -6.55 -11.20
N SER A 160 16.36 -7.40 -10.73
CA SER A 160 16.10 -8.72 -11.30
C SER A 160 15.82 -8.66 -12.82
N ILE A 161 14.99 -7.68 -13.23
CA ILE A 161 14.63 -7.46 -14.63
C ILE A 161 15.87 -7.01 -15.44
N TRP A 162 16.65 -6.07 -14.92
CA TRP A 162 17.84 -5.55 -15.62
C TRP A 162 18.97 -6.55 -15.73
N GLN A 163 19.17 -7.38 -14.70
CA GLN A 163 20.19 -8.43 -14.69
C GLN A 163 19.75 -9.70 -15.44
N GLY A 164 18.44 -9.83 -15.73
CA GLY A 164 17.87 -11.04 -16.35
C GLY A 164 18.00 -12.31 -15.50
N CYS A 165 18.07 -12.16 -14.17
CA CYS A 165 18.16 -13.26 -13.22
C CYS A 165 17.30 -13.00 -12.00
N SER A 166 16.86 -14.07 -11.32
CA SER A 166 16.13 -13.92 -10.06
C SER A 166 17.07 -13.50 -8.94
N MET A 167 16.67 -12.48 -8.19
CA MET A 167 17.34 -12.10 -6.95
C MET A 167 17.01 -13.06 -5.81
N PRO A 168 17.86 -13.15 -4.77
CA PRO A 168 17.55 -13.93 -3.59
C PRO A 168 16.19 -13.55 -3.01
N PRO A 169 15.33 -14.51 -2.64
CA PRO A 169 13.93 -14.25 -2.26
C PRO A 169 13.77 -13.32 -1.05
N ASN A 170 14.78 -13.27 -0.16
CA ASN A 170 14.76 -12.44 1.05
C ASN A 170 15.68 -11.21 0.93
N LEU A 171 16.09 -10.83 -0.27
CA LEU A 171 17.07 -9.74 -0.43
C LEU A 171 16.53 -8.41 0.11
N ALA A 172 15.27 -8.08 -0.13
CA ALA A 172 14.66 -6.87 0.40
C ALA A 172 14.69 -6.83 1.94
N GLU A 173 14.35 -7.93 2.59
CA GLU A 173 14.43 -8.06 4.05
C GLU A 173 15.87 -7.95 4.57
N THR A 174 16.82 -8.59 3.89
CA THR A 174 18.25 -8.51 4.22
C THR A 174 18.74 -7.07 4.15
N LEU A 175 18.40 -6.36 3.07
CA LEU A 175 18.77 -4.95 2.90
C LEU A 175 18.16 -4.06 3.99
N MET A 176 16.89 -4.28 4.35
CA MET A 176 16.25 -3.55 5.46
C MET A 176 17.02 -3.71 6.77
N LYS A 177 17.46 -4.92 7.09
CA LYS A 177 18.22 -5.22 8.31
C LYS A 177 19.63 -4.63 8.27
N GLU A 178 20.37 -4.81 7.18
CA GLU A 178 21.75 -4.32 7.04
C GLU A 178 21.83 -2.80 7.03
N LEU A 179 20.82 -2.13 6.49
CA LEU A 179 20.74 -0.67 6.46
C LEU A 179 20.13 -0.07 7.73
N HIS A 180 19.80 -0.90 8.73
CA HIS A 180 19.15 -0.47 9.99
C HIS A 180 17.86 0.34 9.77
N LEU A 181 17.03 -0.12 8.83
CA LEU A 181 15.79 0.55 8.43
C LEU A 181 14.52 -0.09 9.06
N LEU A 182 14.70 -1.07 9.93
CA LEU A 182 13.65 -1.75 10.71
C LEU A 182 13.59 -1.20 12.13
#